data_e26586bade9ab2e5accd9a6f2c2c2b34
#
_entry.id   e26586bade9ab2e5accd9a6f2c2c2b34
#
_cell.length_a   1.000
_cell.length_b   1.000
_cell.length_c   1.000
_cell.angle_alpha   90.00
_cell.angle_beta   90.00
_cell.angle_gamma   90.00
#
_symmetry.space_group_name_H-M   'P 1'
#
loop_
_entity.id
_entity.type
_entity.pdbx_description
1 polymer ?
#
loop_
_entity_poly.entity_id
_entity_poly.type
_entity_poly.pdbx_seq_one_letter_code
_entity_poly.pdbx_strand_id
1 'polypeptide(L)'
;FRELTRKLMGRLDAAEWMSMYERLTHWLVELSRSEDTGMKEVVDMQYQDADRQFAKFVRDEYGEWMAGPGEEVPMMSHRLLPERLPVSLAEAEGRPTFLVVIDNLRMDQWQVIEPMLAEEFRVVRKAPYVAMLPTATAYARNALFAGMTPAEIARVHPDCWVGEEEEGSKNAHENKLFSRLLDRLGVEGKHGYHKVTNLAAGRSLLENFHQTKDARVTAIVYNFVDMLSHARTEMEVIKELAEDDAAYRSLTLSWFEHSPLREMFSEMARFGARVIVTTDHGTIRVDKPVQVRGERNTNSNLRYKVGRNLGYDAGDVFEVREPERFGLPRPNISSAYIFAQEKDFLVYPNNQNHFVQYFRDTFQHGGISMEEMLVPWVELDAK
;
A
#
# COMPACT_ATOMS: atom_id res chain seq x y z
N PHE A 1 1.28 -17.60 -20.06
CA PHE A 1 1.23 -18.64 -19.00
C PHE A 1 2.50 -19.46 -18.95
N ARG A 2 2.90 -20.22 -19.98
CA ARG A 2 4.12 -21.06 -19.99
C ARG A 2 5.39 -20.27 -19.62
N GLU A 3 5.47 -19.02 -20.01
CA GLU A 3 6.58 -18.12 -19.64
C GLU A 3 6.58 -17.78 -18.15
N LEU A 4 5.40 -17.48 -17.58
CA LEU A 4 5.24 -17.22 -16.15
C LEU A 4 5.65 -18.45 -15.33
N THR A 5 5.11 -19.62 -15.66
CA THR A 5 5.49 -20.89 -15.02
C THR A 5 6.99 -21.14 -15.08
N ARG A 6 7.61 -20.91 -16.26
CA ARG A 6 9.05 -21.09 -16.42
C ARG A 6 9.87 -20.13 -15.56
N LYS A 7 9.43 -18.87 -15.44
CA LYS A 7 10.08 -17.88 -14.57
C LYS A 7 10.00 -18.27 -13.10
N LEU A 8 8.84 -18.74 -12.65
CA LEU A 8 8.65 -19.22 -11.28
C LEU A 8 9.48 -20.46 -10.91
N MET A 9 10.02 -21.19 -11.90
CA MET A 9 10.97 -22.28 -11.65
C MET A 9 12.40 -21.78 -11.37
N GLY A 10 12.68 -20.49 -11.61
CA GLY A 10 13.97 -19.84 -11.34
C GLY A 10 13.95 -18.99 -10.07
N ARG A 11 15.09 -18.42 -9.73
CA ARG A 11 15.16 -17.36 -8.72
C ARG A 11 14.86 -16.04 -9.42
N LEU A 12 13.88 -15.30 -8.92
CA LEU A 12 13.53 -13.97 -9.40
C LEU A 12 14.18 -12.90 -8.50
N ASP A 13 14.66 -11.83 -9.10
CA ASP A 13 15.00 -10.60 -8.38
C ASP A 13 13.77 -9.71 -8.13
N ALA A 14 13.94 -8.60 -7.42
CA ALA A 14 12.84 -7.72 -7.07
C ALA A 14 12.15 -7.08 -8.29
N ALA A 15 12.89 -6.73 -9.34
CA ALA A 15 12.35 -6.14 -10.56
C ALA A 15 11.55 -7.18 -11.36
N GLU A 16 12.02 -8.42 -11.38
CA GLU A 16 11.31 -9.53 -11.99
C GLU A 16 10.02 -9.86 -11.24
N TRP A 17 10.02 -9.80 -9.90
CA TRP A 17 8.81 -9.95 -9.08
C TRP A 17 7.78 -8.87 -9.39
N MET A 18 8.18 -7.60 -9.49
CA MET A 18 7.28 -6.50 -9.85
C MET A 18 6.67 -6.72 -11.24
N SER A 19 7.49 -7.07 -12.24
CA SER A 19 7.03 -7.37 -13.60
C SER A 19 6.11 -8.60 -13.65
N MET A 20 6.41 -9.63 -12.86
CA MET A 20 5.60 -10.84 -12.74
C MET A 20 4.23 -10.51 -12.16
N TYR A 21 4.18 -9.76 -11.07
CA TYR A 21 2.95 -9.37 -10.41
C TYR A 21 2.06 -8.49 -11.29
N GLU A 22 2.63 -7.49 -11.96
CA GLU A 22 1.90 -6.63 -12.90
C GLU A 22 1.25 -7.44 -14.04
N ARG A 23 1.93 -8.46 -14.55
CA ARG A 23 1.39 -9.37 -15.57
C ARG A 23 0.32 -10.32 -15.01
N LEU A 24 0.52 -10.87 -13.82
CA LEU A 24 -0.46 -11.73 -13.16
C LEU A 24 -1.76 -10.97 -12.89
N THR A 25 -1.68 -9.76 -12.33
CA THR A 25 -2.85 -8.93 -12.06
C THR A 25 -3.57 -8.52 -13.35
N HIS A 26 -2.83 -8.21 -14.41
CA HIS A 26 -3.43 -7.95 -15.73
C HIS A 26 -4.26 -9.15 -16.21
N TRP A 27 -3.72 -10.36 -16.13
CA TRP A 27 -4.46 -11.57 -16.52
C TRP A 27 -5.67 -11.84 -15.62
N LEU A 28 -5.56 -11.61 -14.31
CA LEU A 28 -6.70 -11.73 -13.40
C LEU A 28 -7.84 -10.76 -13.77
N VAL A 29 -7.49 -9.51 -14.13
CA VAL A 29 -8.47 -8.51 -14.59
C VAL A 29 -9.12 -8.95 -15.89
N GLU A 30 -8.36 -9.34 -16.91
CA GLU A 30 -8.90 -9.78 -18.20
C GLU A 30 -9.77 -11.04 -18.08
N LEU A 31 -9.30 -12.04 -17.33
CA LEU A 31 -10.04 -13.28 -17.14
C LEU A 31 -11.28 -13.12 -16.26
N SER A 32 -11.33 -12.12 -15.38
CA SER A 32 -12.56 -11.85 -14.62
C SER A 32 -13.76 -11.51 -15.52
N ARG A 33 -13.49 -11.01 -16.72
CA ARG A 33 -14.48 -10.68 -17.75
C ARG A 33 -14.77 -11.83 -18.73
N SER A 34 -14.00 -12.91 -18.65
CA SER A 34 -14.12 -14.08 -19.52
C SER A 34 -15.02 -15.17 -18.89
N GLU A 35 -15.63 -16.00 -19.72
CA GLU A 35 -16.36 -17.21 -19.28
C GLU A 35 -15.46 -18.45 -19.18
N ASP A 36 -14.16 -18.34 -19.48
CA ASP A 36 -13.20 -19.45 -19.43
C ASP A 36 -12.80 -19.79 -17.99
N THR A 37 -13.57 -20.65 -17.36
CA THR A 37 -13.35 -21.12 -15.98
C THR A 37 -12.05 -21.90 -15.83
N GLY A 38 -11.66 -22.70 -16.84
CA GLY A 38 -10.45 -23.51 -16.77
C GLY A 38 -9.19 -22.63 -16.77
N MET A 39 -9.20 -21.53 -17.53
CA MET A 39 -8.08 -20.60 -17.53
C MET A 39 -8.02 -19.79 -16.22
N LYS A 40 -9.17 -19.42 -15.63
CA LYS A 40 -9.22 -18.79 -14.30
C LYS A 40 -8.53 -19.66 -13.25
N GLU A 41 -8.91 -20.93 -13.15
CA GLU A 41 -8.30 -21.89 -12.20
C GLU A 41 -6.77 -22.00 -12.36
N VAL A 42 -6.29 -22.02 -13.61
CA VAL A 42 -4.85 -22.08 -13.89
C VAL A 42 -4.14 -20.82 -13.41
N VAL A 43 -4.72 -19.64 -13.63
CA VAL A 43 -4.12 -18.36 -13.18
C VAL A 43 -4.15 -18.27 -11.67
N ASP A 44 -5.25 -18.67 -11.03
CA ASP A 44 -5.38 -18.64 -9.58
C ASP A 44 -4.35 -19.57 -8.91
N MET A 45 -4.10 -20.76 -9.46
CA MET A 45 -3.05 -21.64 -8.96
C MET A 45 -1.66 -21.02 -9.13
N GLN A 46 -1.38 -20.42 -10.29
CA GLN A 46 -0.08 -19.74 -10.52
C GLN A 46 0.10 -18.55 -9.59
N TYR A 47 -0.97 -17.82 -9.31
CA TYR A 47 -0.94 -16.69 -8.40
C TYR A 47 -0.61 -17.13 -6.98
N GLN A 48 -1.27 -18.18 -6.48
CA GLN A 48 -1.00 -18.73 -5.15
C GLN A 48 0.43 -19.26 -5.02
N ASP A 49 0.94 -19.93 -6.06
CA ASP A 49 2.32 -20.42 -6.06
C ASP A 49 3.32 -19.26 -6.11
N ALA A 50 3.04 -18.23 -6.90
CA ALA A 50 3.85 -17.01 -6.97
C ALA A 50 3.87 -16.28 -5.61
N ASP A 51 2.73 -16.10 -4.95
CA ASP A 51 2.64 -15.41 -3.67
C ASP A 51 3.42 -16.14 -2.57
N ARG A 52 3.34 -17.48 -2.54
CA ARG A 52 4.15 -18.32 -1.64
C ARG A 52 5.65 -18.14 -1.87
N GLN A 53 6.09 -18.13 -3.13
CA GLN A 53 7.49 -17.95 -3.48
C GLN A 53 7.94 -16.51 -3.18
N PHE A 54 7.09 -15.52 -3.41
CA PHE A 54 7.34 -14.13 -3.07
C PHE A 54 7.50 -13.94 -1.56
N ALA A 55 6.62 -14.55 -0.74
CA ALA A 55 6.75 -14.48 0.71
C ALA A 55 8.10 -15.05 1.19
N LYS A 56 8.56 -16.16 0.59
CA LYS A 56 9.89 -16.71 0.86
C LYS A 56 10.99 -15.74 0.43
N PHE A 57 10.89 -15.17 -0.77
CA PHE A 57 11.85 -14.19 -1.29
C PHE A 57 11.98 -12.97 -0.36
N VAL A 58 10.86 -12.42 0.11
CA VAL A 58 10.87 -11.31 1.07
C VAL A 58 11.56 -11.70 2.38
N ARG A 59 11.28 -12.88 2.92
CA ARG A 59 11.95 -13.34 4.15
C ARG A 59 13.46 -13.45 4.01
N ASP A 60 13.90 -13.91 2.86
CA ASP A 60 15.33 -14.14 2.60
C ASP A 60 16.09 -12.82 2.33
N GLU A 61 15.44 -11.82 1.68
CA GLU A 61 16.11 -10.64 1.15
C GLU A 61 15.80 -9.33 1.90
N TYR A 62 14.65 -9.23 2.63
CA TYR A 62 14.20 -7.96 3.21
C TYR A 62 15.20 -7.32 4.16
N GLY A 63 15.92 -8.12 4.94
CA GLY A 63 16.96 -7.63 5.83
C GLY A 63 18.11 -6.95 5.08
N GLU A 64 18.49 -7.48 3.92
CA GLU A 64 19.54 -6.90 3.07
C GLU A 64 19.04 -5.62 2.41
N TRP A 65 17.77 -5.55 1.99
CA TRP A 65 17.18 -4.32 1.45
C TRP A 65 17.20 -3.15 2.44
N MET A 66 17.06 -3.46 3.72
CA MET A 66 17.07 -2.46 4.79
C MET A 66 18.48 -2.08 5.28
N ALA A 67 19.50 -2.88 4.94
CA ALA A 67 20.90 -2.61 5.33
C ALA A 67 21.53 -1.41 4.60
N GLY A 68 20.95 -0.99 3.48
CA GLY A 68 21.41 0.18 2.73
C GLY A 68 21.27 0.04 1.21
N PRO A 69 21.66 1.06 0.46
CA PRO A 69 21.53 1.04 -0.99
C PRO A 69 22.47 -0.02 -1.61
N GLY A 70 21.94 -0.76 -2.58
CA GLY A 70 22.67 -1.76 -3.36
C GLY A 70 22.00 -1.92 -4.74
N GLU A 71 22.69 -2.54 -5.69
CA GLU A 71 22.17 -2.72 -7.07
C GLU A 71 20.90 -3.58 -7.12
N GLU A 72 20.76 -4.53 -6.18
CA GLU A 72 19.61 -5.44 -6.10
C GLU A 72 18.52 -4.96 -5.11
N VAL A 73 18.72 -3.79 -4.46
CA VAL A 73 17.75 -3.24 -3.51
C VAL A 73 16.59 -2.58 -4.26
N PRO A 74 15.34 -3.06 -4.08
CA PRO A 74 14.20 -2.45 -4.73
C PRO A 74 13.93 -1.02 -4.24
N MET A 75 13.20 -0.24 -5.03
CA MET A 75 12.60 0.99 -4.53
C MET A 75 11.60 0.66 -3.42
N MET A 76 11.74 1.31 -2.26
CA MET A 76 10.90 1.08 -1.09
C MET A 76 10.25 2.38 -0.60
N SER A 77 9.20 2.28 0.22
CA SER A 77 8.39 3.42 0.71
C SER A 77 9.23 4.62 1.17
N HIS A 78 10.22 4.39 2.03
CA HIS A 78 11.04 5.46 2.61
C HIS A 78 12.01 6.14 1.62
N ARG A 79 12.31 5.50 0.48
CA ARG A 79 13.18 6.02 -0.57
C ARG A 79 12.41 6.65 -1.74
N LEU A 80 11.14 6.31 -1.89
CA LEU A 80 10.35 6.63 -3.07
C LEU A 80 10.25 8.14 -3.33
N LEU A 81 9.74 8.92 -2.39
CA LEU A 81 9.62 10.36 -2.56
C LEU A 81 10.98 11.07 -2.62
N PRO A 82 11.99 10.76 -1.77
CA PRO A 82 13.31 11.33 -1.90
C PRO A 82 13.95 11.17 -3.28
N GLU A 83 13.78 10.01 -3.90
CA GLU A 83 14.45 9.69 -5.18
C GLU A 83 13.60 10.07 -6.41
N ARG A 84 12.27 9.92 -6.35
CA ARG A 84 11.39 10.10 -7.51
C ARG A 84 10.80 11.50 -7.61
N LEU A 85 10.40 12.12 -6.48
CA LEU A 85 9.72 13.38 -6.49
C LEU A 85 10.56 14.53 -7.10
N PRO A 86 11.87 14.70 -6.78
CA PRO A 86 12.69 15.72 -7.40
C PRO A 86 12.78 15.57 -8.93
N VAL A 87 12.88 14.33 -9.44
CA VAL A 87 12.92 14.05 -10.88
C VAL A 87 11.59 14.44 -11.53
N SER A 88 10.45 14.00 -10.95
CA SER A 88 9.12 14.35 -11.45
C SER A 88 8.86 15.86 -11.45
N LEU A 89 9.32 16.59 -10.40
CA LEU A 89 9.21 18.03 -10.32
C LEU A 89 10.07 18.75 -11.36
N ALA A 90 11.28 18.27 -11.64
CA ALA A 90 12.14 18.81 -12.68
C ALA A 90 11.52 18.62 -14.07
N GLU A 91 11.07 17.42 -14.38
CA GLU A 91 10.40 17.09 -15.66
C GLU A 91 9.04 17.80 -15.83
N ALA A 92 8.39 18.20 -14.75
CA ALA A 92 7.18 19.00 -14.80
C ALA A 92 7.39 20.43 -15.29
N GLU A 93 8.63 20.92 -15.38
CA GLU A 93 9.01 22.24 -15.95
C GLU A 93 8.20 23.42 -15.39
N GLY A 94 7.94 23.43 -14.07
CA GLY A 94 7.17 24.47 -13.41
C GLY A 94 5.65 24.27 -13.40
N ARG A 95 5.11 23.27 -14.10
CA ARG A 95 3.70 22.91 -14.02
C ARG A 95 3.32 22.46 -12.61
N PRO A 96 2.08 22.70 -12.15
CA PRO A 96 1.64 22.17 -10.86
C PRO A 96 1.75 20.64 -10.85
N THR A 97 2.24 20.10 -9.74
CA THR A 97 2.39 18.65 -9.58
C THR A 97 1.49 18.18 -8.44
N PHE A 98 0.70 17.16 -8.70
CA PHE A 98 -0.17 16.53 -7.70
C PHE A 98 0.36 15.14 -7.35
N LEU A 99 0.54 14.89 -6.04
CA LEU A 99 0.82 13.58 -5.49
C LEU A 99 -0.48 13.01 -4.91
N VAL A 100 -1.14 12.14 -5.63
CA VAL A 100 -2.38 11.48 -5.22
C VAL A 100 -2.05 10.15 -4.59
N VAL A 101 -2.24 10.04 -3.28
CA VAL A 101 -2.07 8.80 -2.51
C VAL A 101 -3.44 8.24 -2.20
N ILE A 102 -3.83 7.16 -2.87
CA ILE A 102 -5.07 6.43 -2.59
C ILE A 102 -4.73 5.33 -1.60
N ASP A 103 -5.18 5.50 -0.37
CA ASP A 103 -4.93 4.59 0.74
C ASP A 103 -5.37 3.15 0.42
N ASN A 104 -4.47 2.18 0.59
CA ASN A 104 -4.75 0.76 0.41
C ASN A 104 -5.10 0.34 -1.04
N LEU A 105 -4.60 1.07 -2.07
CA LEU A 105 -4.89 0.79 -3.47
C LEU A 105 -3.99 -0.34 -4.00
N ARG A 106 -4.60 -1.41 -4.52
CA ARG A 106 -3.89 -2.52 -5.15
C ARG A 106 -3.55 -2.24 -6.62
N MET A 107 -2.58 -2.96 -7.14
CA MET A 107 -2.18 -2.89 -8.56
C MET A 107 -3.34 -3.22 -9.51
N ASP A 108 -4.12 -4.26 -9.23
CA ASP A 108 -5.25 -4.67 -10.05
C ASP A 108 -6.42 -3.65 -10.04
N GLN A 109 -6.60 -2.94 -8.93
CA GLN A 109 -7.56 -1.82 -8.84
C GLN A 109 -7.07 -0.63 -9.66
N TRP A 110 -5.79 -0.31 -9.62
CA TRP A 110 -5.23 0.72 -10.50
C TRP A 110 -5.40 0.37 -11.98
N GLN A 111 -5.16 -0.88 -12.37
CA GLN A 111 -5.29 -1.33 -13.76
C GLN A 111 -6.70 -1.17 -14.33
N VAL A 112 -7.74 -1.19 -13.50
CA VAL A 112 -9.12 -0.92 -13.94
C VAL A 112 -9.48 0.57 -13.91
N ILE A 113 -8.81 1.38 -13.09
CA ILE A 113 -9.00 2.84 -13.01
C ILE A 113 -8.27 3.56 -14.16
N GLU A 114 -7.03 3.18 -14.47
CA GLU A 114 -6.16 3.87 -15.42
C GLU A 114 -6.82 4.16 -16.78
N PRO A 115 -7.55 3.23 -17.42
CA PRO A 115 -8.23 3.50 -18.69
C PRO A 115 -9.21 4.67 -18.66
N MET A 116 -9.83 4.96 -17.52
CA MET A 116 -10.75 6.10 -17.36
C MET A 116 -10.06 7.47 -17.44
N LEU A 117 -8.75 7.50 -17.24
CA LEU A 117 -7.95 8.71 -17.31
C LEU A 117 -7.28 8.92 -18.68
N ALA A 118 -7.38 7.92 -19.58
CA ALA A 118 -6.65 7.90 -20.84
C ALA A 118 -7.03 9.02 -21.83
N GLU A 119 -8.21 9.61 -21.73
CA GLU A 119 -8.61 10.74 -22.56
C GLU A 119 -7.92 12.04 -22.14
N GLU A 120 -7.73 12.25 -20.85
CA GLU A 120 -7.23 13.49 -20.27
C GLU A 120 -5.71 13.45 -20.01
N PHE A 121 -5.16 12.25 -19.81
CA PHE A 121 -3.76 12.05 -19.41
C PHE A 121 -3.02 11.07 -20.30
N ARG A 122 -1.72 11.27 -20.37
CA ARG A 122 -0.74 10.35 -20.94
C ARG A 122 0.09 9.77 -19.81
N VAL A 123 0.22 8.45 -19.77
CA VAL A 123 1.17 7.78 -18.85
C VAL A 123 2.60 8.08 -19.30
N VAL A 124 3.39 8.67 -18.42
CA VAL A 124 4.80 9.02 -18.64
C VAL A 124 5.71 7.94 -18.06
N ARG A 125 5.36 7.45 -16.87
CA ARG A 125 6.13 6.42 -16.17
C ARG A 125 5.23 5.52 -15.33
N LYS A 126 5.51 4.23 -15.41
CA LYS A 126 5.04 3.23 -14.44
C LYS A 126 6.27 2.59 -13.79
N ALA A 127 6.34 2.63 -12.49
CA ALA A 127 7.46 2.10 -11.73
C ALA A 127 6.97 1.59 -10.38
N PRO A 128 6.40 0.38 -10.32
CA PRO A 128 6.00 -0.24 -9.06
C PRO A 128 7.11 -0.20 -8.04
N TYR A 129 6.77 -0.21 -6.78
CA TYR A 129 7.73 -0.23 -5.68
C TYR A 129 7.28 -1.20 -4.58
N VAL A 130 8.18 -1.51 -3.66
CA VAL A 130 7.90 -2.38 -2.53
C VAL A 130 7.46 -1.54 -1.33
N ALA A 131 6.20 -1.70 -0.90
CA ALA A 131 5.73 -1.16 0.37
C ALA A 131 6.47 -1.82 1.52
N MET A 132 6.94 -1.01 2.48
CA MET A 132 7.69 -1.54 3.60
C MET A 132 6.78 -2.23 4.64
N LEU A 133 7.38 -3.17 5.39
CA LEU A 133 6.72 -3.85 6.50
C LEU A 133 6.72 -2.98 7.78
N PRO A 134 5.65 -3.03 8.57
CA PRO A 134 4.33 -3.55 8.26
C PRO A 134 3.70 -2.80 7.08
N THR A 135 3.03 -3.51 6.17
CA THR A 135 2.24 -2.91 5.09
C THR A 135 0.95 -2.31 5.66
N ALA A 136 1.14 -1.29 6.47
CA ALA A 136 0.09 -0.62 7.21
C ALA A 136 0.32 0.89 7.23
N THR A 137 -0.77 1.65 7.18
CA THR A 137 -0.78 3.11 7.14
C THR A 137 0.12 3.76 8.18
N ALA A 138 0.11 3.25 9.41
CA ALA A 138 0.92 3.75 10.52
C ALA A 138 2.43 3.72 10.26
N TYR A 139 2.89 2.80 9.45
CA TYR A 139 4.30 2.59 9.11
C TYR A 139 4.62 3.03 7.68
N ALA A 140 3.99 2.41 6.70
CA ALA A 140 4.33 2.59 5.29
C ALA A 140 4.03 4.00 4.79
N ARG A 141 2.89 4.61 5.19
CA ARG A 141 2.55 5.98 4.77
C ARG A 141 3.37 7.04 5.49
N ASN A 142 3.65 6.86 6.78
CA ASN A 142 4.56 7.74 7.49
C ASN A 142 5.97 7.67 6.88
N ALA A 143 6.46 6.47 6.54
CA ALA A 143 7.74 6.31 5.87
C ALA A 143 7.76 6.96 4.48
N LEU A 144 6.69 6.83 3.70
CA LEU A 144 6.53 7.48 2.40
C LEU A 144 6.65 9.00 2.53
N PHE A 145 5.84 9.63 3.38
CA PHE A 145 5.82 11.09 3.55
C PHE A 145 7.04 11.64 4.26
N ALA A 146 7.65 10.89 5.15
CA ALA A 146 8.88 11.31 5.79
C ALA A 146 10.13 11.14 4.90
N GLY A 147 10.10 10.20 3.93
CA GLY A 147 11.29 9.76 3.23
C GLY A 147 12.34 9.23 4.20
N MET A 148 11.91 8.49 5.21
CA MET A 148 12.69 7.88 6.29
C MET A 148 12.02 6.58 6.73
N THR A 149 12.81 5.66 7.29
CA THR A 149 12.24 4.48 7.96
C THR A 149 11.49 4.87 9.23
N PRO A 150 10.51 4.07 9.70
CA PRO A 150 9.81 4.32 10.97
C PRO A 150 10.74 4.49 12.18
N ALA A 151 11.83 3.71 12.26
CA ALA A 151 12.84 3.87 13.30
C ALA A 151 13.55 5.23 13.23
N GLU A 152 13.85 5.70 12.02
CA GLU A 152 14.44 7.04 11.80
C GLU A 152 13.45 8.15 12.15
N ILE A 153 12.17 8.02 11.78
CA ILE A 153 11.14 8.99 12.14
C ILE A 153 11.03 9.09 13.66
N ALA A 154 10.93 7.96 14.37
CA ALA A 154 10.84 7.94 15.83
C ALA A 154 12.05 8.59 16.51
N ARG A 155 13.24 8.49 15.91
CA ARG A 155 14.47 9.09 16.41
C ARG A 155 14.63 10.56 16.06
N VAL A 156 14.39 10.94 14.79
CA VAL A 156 14.68 12.27 14.23
C VAL A 156 13.50 13.22 14.41
N HIS A 157 12.29 12.69 14.35
CA HIS A 157 11.03 13.42 14.43
C HIS A 157 10.11 12.81 15.49
N PRO A 158 10.54 12.68 16.77
CA PRO A 158 9.74 12.05 17.82
C PRO A 158 8.38 12.73 18.05
N ASP A 159 8.25 14.00 17.72
CA ASP A 159 7.01 14.77 17.73
C ASP A 159 6.03 14.44 16.60
N CYS A 160 6.42 13.59 15.66
CA CYS A 160 5.60 13.11 14.56
C CYS A 160 5.37 11.60 14.59
N TRP A 161 6.03 10.87 15.49
CA TRP A 161 5.85 9.44 15.65
C TRP A 161 4.90 9.14 16.81
N VAL A 162 3.87 8.35 16.55
CA VAL A 162 2.94 7.83 17.57
C VAL A 162 3.11 6.31 17.62
N GLY A 163 3.69 5.82 18.71
CA GLY A 163 3.99 4.39 18.89
C GLY A 163 2.73 3.51 19.04
N GLU A 164 2.87 2.20 18.89
CA GLU A 164 1.74 1.25 18.98
C GLU A 164 1.00 1.31 20.33
N GLU A 165 1.72 1.54 21.41
CA GLU A 165 1.16 1.60 22.78
C GLU A 165 0.54 2.97 23.12
N GLU A 166 0.73 3.98 22.27
CA GLU A 166 0.21 5.33 22.50
C GLU A 166 -1.22 5.48 21.96
N GLU A 167 -2.02 6.32 22.58
CA GLU A 167 -3.36 6.65 22.09
C GLU A 167 -3.32 7.65 20.93
N GLY A 168 -4.32 7.61 20.05
CA GLY A 168 -4.49 8.54 18.95
C GLY A 168 -4.17 7.96 17.57
N SER A 169 -4.35 8.79 16.54
CA SER A 169 -4.09 8.39 15.15
C SER A 169 -2.59 8.29 14.91
N LYS A 170 -2.13 7.12 14.46
CA LYS A 170 -0.72 6.81 14.20
C LYS A 170 -0.15 7.61 13.02
N ASN A 171 -1.00 8.21 12.22
CA ASN A 171 -0.64 9.00 11.04
C ASN A 171 -1.19 10.45 11.10
N ALA A 172 -1.32 11.00 12.30
CA ALA A 172 -1.81 12.36 12.52
C ALA A 172 -0.87 13.45 11.95
N HIS A 173 0.40 13.14 11.77
CA HIS A 173 1.45 14.12 11.44
C HIS A 173 1.99 14.01 10.00
N GLU A 174 1.27 13.33 9.10
CA GLU A 174 1.68 13.13 7.69
C GLU A 174 1.99 14.46 6.99
N ASN A 175 1.15 15.47 7.17
CA ASN A 175 1.38 16.81 6.60
C ASN A 175 2.74 17.40 7.05
N LYS A 176 3.04 17.28 8.35
CA LYS A 176 4.28 17.80 8.92
C LYS A 176 5.51 17.02 8.43
N LEU A 177 5.37 15.69 8.30
CA LEU A 177 6.42 14.85 7.73
C LEU A 177 6.68 15.19 6.27
N PHE A 178 5.62 15.40 5.47
CA PHE A 178 5.72 15.80 4.07
C PHE A 178 6.40 17.17 3.92
N SER A 179 5.99 18.17 4.71
CA SER A 179 6.63 19.50 4.71
C SER A 179 8.13 19.41 5.01
N ARG A 180 8.51 18.64 6.06
CA ARG A 180 9.92 18.43 6.40
C ARG A 180 10.71 17.68 5.32
N LEU A 181 10.06 16.77 4.61
CA LEU A 181 10.66 16.10 3.45
C LEU A 181 10.95 17.13 2.34
N LEU A 182 9.97 17.96 1.98
CA LEU A 182 10.14 18.96 0.93
C LEU A 182 11.24 19.98 1.28
N ASP A 183 11.30 20.43 2.53
CA ASP A 183 12.37 21.30 3.02
C ASP A 183 13.76 20.63 2.86
N ARG A 184 13.88 19.36 3.25
CA ARG A 184 15.11 18.58 3.11
C ARG A 184 15.54 18.37 1.65
N LEU A 185 14.57 18.25 0.75
CA LEU A 185 14.82 18.10 -0.68
C LEU A 185 15.08 19.45 -1.40
N GLY A 186 14.97 20.57 -0.68
CA GLY A 186 15.14 21.90 -1.27
C GLY A 186 14.04 22.27 -2.27
N VAL A 187 12.82 21.73 -2.10
CA VAL A 187 11.69 22.05 -2.96
C VAL A 187 11.16 23.43 -2.60
N GLU A 188 11.50 24.40 -3.45
CA GLU A 188 11.04 25.77 -3.28
C GLU A 188 9.60 25.98 -3.76
N GLY A 189 8.92 26.98 -3.19
CA GLY A 189 7.57 27.38 -3.55
C GLY A 189 6.50 26.86 -2.60
N LYS A 190 5.25 27.17 -2.92
CA LYS A 190 4.11 26.73 -2.11
C LYS A 190 3.91 25.24 -2.27
N HIS A 191 3.55 24.57 -1.19
CA HIS A 191 3.11 23.18 -1.20
C HIS A 191 1.80 23.04 -0.44
N GLY A 192 1.01 22.04 -0.83
CA GLY A 192 -0.27 21.72 -0.23
C GLY A 192 -0.33 20.27 0.28
N TYR A 193 -1.16 20.05 1.29
CA TYR A 193 -1.50 18.72 1.77
C TYR A 193 -2.99 18.68 2.13
N HIS A 194 -3.70 17.71 1.56
CA HIS A 194 -5.13 17.49 1.81
C HIS A 194 -5.39 16.02 2.12
N LYS A 195 -6.13 15.75 3.19
CA LYS A 195 -6.55 14.41 3.56
C LYS A 195 -8.09 14.31 3.45
N VAL A 196 -8.54 13.47 2.54
CA VAL A 196 -9.95 13.24 2.24
C VAL A 196 -10.38 11.92 2.86
N THR A 197 -11.13 12.00 3.96
CA THR A 197 -11.60 10.85 4.73
C THR A 197 -13.09 10.54 4.53
N ASN A 198 -13.82 11.41 3.83
CA ASN A 198 -15.24 11.22 3.53
C ASN A 198 -15.68 12.06 2.33
N LEU A 199 -16.89 11.80 1.84
CA LEU A 199 -17.44 12.46 0.66
C LEU A 199 -17.57 13.99 0.81
N ALA A 200 -17.94 14.47 2.01
CA ALA A 200 -18.09 15.91 2.26
C ALA A 200 -16.75 16.64 2.16
N ALA A 201 -15.69 16.06 2.74
CA ALA A 201 -14.33 16.60 2.61
C ALA A 201 -13.85 16.60 1.15
N GLY A 202 -14.18 15.55 0.38
CA GLY A 202 -13.85 15.49 -1.04
C GLY A 202 -14.55 16.58 -1.85
N ARG A 203 -15.84 16.80 -1.62
CA ARG A 203 -16.61 17.89 -2.28
C ARG A 203 -16.08 19.27 -1.90
N SER A 204 -15.81 19.51 -0.62
CA SER A 204 -15.25 20.78 -0.16
C SER A 204 -13.88 21.08 -0.76
N LEU A 205 -13.03 20.08 -0.91
CA LEU A 205 -11.74 20.23 -1.61
C LEU A 205 -11.98 20.56 -3.09
N LEU A 206 -12.89 19.87 -3.77
CA LEU A 206 -13.21 20.09 -5.18
C LEU A 206 -13.73 21.52 -5.42
N GLU A 207 -14.64 22.02 -4.60
CA GLU A 207 -15.17 23.39 -4.69
C GLU A 207 -14.06 24.45 -4.65
N ASN A 208 -12.99 24.21 -3.90
CA ASN A 208 -11.86 25.10 -3.72
C ASN A 208 -10.61 24.66 -4.51
N PHE A 209 -10.74 23.69 -5.41
CA PHE A 209 -9.61 23.04 -6.07
C PHE A 209 -8.73 24.01 -6.88
N HIS A 210 -9.34 25.06 -7.43
CA HIS A 210 -8.64 26.11 -8.16
C HIS A 210 -7.52 26.80 -7.35
N GLN A 211 -7.56 26.75 -6.01
CA GLN A 211 -6.54 27.34 -5.15
C GLN A 211 -5.25 26.51 -5.10
N THR A 212 -5.30 25.25 -5.54
CA THR A 212 -4.13 24.35 -5.55
C THR A 212 -3.22 24.55 -6.75
N LYS A 213 -3.70 25.21 -7.82
CA LYS A 213 -2.99 25.38 -9.09
C LYS A 213 -1.65 26.12 -8.99
N ASP A 214 -1.51 27.01 -7.99
CA ASP A 214 -0.32 27.83 -7.79
C ASP A 214 0.70 27.17 -6.85
N ALA A 215 0.40 25.97 -6.36
CA ALA A 215 1.33 25.20 -5.56
C ALA A 215 2.31 24.42 -6.46
N ARG A 216 3.58 24.39 -6.04
CA ARG A 216 4.61 23.61 -6.74
C ARG A 216 4.31 22.11 -6.67
N VAL A 217 3.87 21.65 -5.50
CA VAL A 217 3.40 20.27 -5.27
C VAL A 217 2.26 20.26 -4.27
N THR A 218 1.23 19.49 -4.56
CA THR A 218 0.10 19.24 -3.65
C THR A 218 -0.08 17.77 -3.44
N ALA A 219 0.02 17.30 -2.20
CA ALA A 219 -0.32 15.93 -1.82
C ALA A 219 -1.81 15.83 -1.48
N ILE A 220 -2.48 14.83 -2.03
CA ILE A 220 -3.88 14.51 -1.75
C ILE A 220 -3.94 13.04 -1.31
N VAL A 221 -4.27 12.82 -0.04
CA VAL A 221 -4.49 11.48 0.51
C VAL A 221 -5.98 11.16 0.49
N TYR A 222 -6.36 10.05 -0.14
CA TYR A 222 -7.75 9.64 -0.28
C TYR A 222 -7.99 8.28 0.36
N ASN A 223 -8.75 8.22 1.45
CA ASN A 223 -8.90 7.04 2.30
C ASN A 223 -10.00 6.05 1.87
N PHE A 224 -10.59 6.19 0.69
CA PHE A 224 -11.79 5.43 0.34
C PHE A 224 -11.56 3.91 0.25
N VAL A 225 -10.48 3.45 -0.39
CA VAL A 225 -10.26 2.01 -0.60
C VAL A 225 -10.02 1.30 0.73
N ASP A 226 -9.29 1.96 1.65
CA ASP A 226 -9.13 1.47 3.01
C ASP A 226 -10.47 1.42 3.76
N MET A 227 -11.28 2.47 3.66
CA MET A 227 -12.63 2.49 4.25
C MET A 227 -13.54 1.39 3.67
N LEU A 228 -13.41 1.06 2.39
CA LEU A 228 -14.17 -0.01 1.76
C LEU A 228 -13.76 -1.39 2.32
N SER A 229 -12.46 -1.62 2.57
CA SER A 229 -11.96 -2.85 3.17
C SER A 229 -12.48 -3.04 4.60
N HIS A 230 -12.51 -1.97 5.39
CA HIS A 230 -13.08 -1.96 6.74
C HIS A 230 -14.61 -2.18 6.72
N ALA A 231 -15.33 -1.45 5.86
CA ALA A 231 -16.78 -1.59 5.71
C ALA A 231 -17.19 -3.01 5.31
N ARG A 232 -16.40 -3.69 4.45
CA ARG A 232 -16.61 -5.08 4.10
C ARG A 232 -16.50 -6.01 5.31
N THR A 233 -15.64 -5.72 6.25
CA THR A 233 -15.49 -6.51 7.48
C THR A 233 -16.67 -6.28 8.44
N GLU A 234 -17.21 -5.08 8.50
CA GLU A 234 -18.18 -4.66 9.51
C GLU A 234 -19.64 -4.72 9.03
N MET A 235 -19.89 -4.61 7.71
CA MET A 235 -21.22 -4.48 7.14
C MET A 235 -21.55 -5.66 6.22
N GLU A 236 -22.56 -6.46 6.59
CA GLU A 236 -22.98 -7.66 5.85
C GLU A 236 -23.33 -7.35 4.38
N VAL A 237 -24.02 -6.23 4.12
CA VAL A 237 -24.36 -5.80 2.74
C VAL A 237 -23.12 -5.58 1.87
N ILE A 238 -22.05 -5.01 2.45
CA ILE A 238 -20.79 -4.80 1.72
C ILE A 238 -20.05 -6.13 1.53
N LYS A 239 -20.17 -7.06 2.47
CA LYS A 239 -19.67 -8.44 2.33
C LYS A 239 -20.27 -9.14 1.13
N GLU A 240 -21.57 -9.06 0.94
CA GLU A 240 -22.28 -9.63 -0.21
C GLU A 240 -21.89 -8.96 -1.53
N LEU A 241 -21.73 -7.63 -1.53
CA LEU A 241 -21.34 -6.86 -2.72
C LEU A 241 -19.87 -7.02 -3.13
N ALA A 242 -18.98 -7.34 -2.19
CA ALA A 242 -17.55 -7.54 -2.40
C ALA A 242 -17.14 -8.97 -2.01
N GLU A 243 -17.84 -9.97 -2.51
CA GLU A 243 -17.66 -11.38 -2.12
C GLU A 243 -16.28 -11.93 -2.54
N ASP A 244 -15.72 -11.40 -3.62
CA ASP A 244 -14.41 -11.79 -4.16
C ASP A 244 -13.59 -10.58 -4.64
N ASP A 245 -12.37 -10.84 -5.12
CA ASP A 245 -11.46 -9.82 -5.63
C ASP A 245 -12.00 -9.10 -6.88
N ALA A 246 -12.78 -9.77 -7.72
CA ALA A 246 -13.36 -9.15 -8.92
C ALA A 246 -14.47 -8.17 -8.55
N ALA A 247 -15.33 -8.55 -7.61
CA ALA A 247 -16.37 -7.69 -7.07
C ALA A 247 -15.76 -6.48 -6.32
N TYR A 248 -14.70 -6.70 -5.53
CA TYR A 248 -13.98 -5.63 -4.83
C TYR A 248 -13.38 -4.61 -5.82
N ARG A 249 -12.75 -5.06 -6.92
CA ARG A 249 -12.29 -4.18 -8.01
C ARG A 249 -13.42 -3.40 -8.65
N SER A 250 -14.56 -4.06 -8.92
CA SER A 250 -15.72 -3.41 -9.53
C SER A 250 -16.31 -2.30 -8.65
N LEU A 251 -16.39 -2.53 -7.35
CA LEU A 251 -16.81 -1.50 -6.39
C LEU A 251 -15.83 -0.32 -6.35
N THR A 252 -14.53 -0.58 -6.38
CA THR A 252 -13.50 0.46 -6.42
C THR A 252 -13.61 1.29 -7.69
N LEU A 253 -13.82 0.66 -8.85
CA LEU A 253 -13.99 1.34 -10.13
C LEU A 253 -15.24 2.22 -10.13
N SER A 254 -16.39 1.67 -9.72
CA SER A 254 -17.65 2.41 -9.64
C SER A 254 -17.57 3.61 -8.68
N TRP A 255 -16.90 3.42 -7.53
CA TRP A 255 -16.65 4.53 -6.63
C TRP A 255 -15.80 5.61 -7.29
N PHE A 256 -14.68 5.23 -7.93
CA PHE A 256 -13.80 6.19 -8.59
C PHE A 256 -14.57 7.03 -9.62
N GLU A 257 -15.35 6.38 -10.47
CA GLU A 257 -16.15 7.01 -11.52
C GLU A 257 -17.09 8.10 -11.00
N HIS A 258 -17.67 7.90 -9.80
CA HIS A 258 -18.66 8.80 -9.21
C HIS A 258 -18.11 9.65 -8.05
N SER A 259 -16.79 9.61 -7.84
CA SER A 259 -16.16 10.32 -6.73
C SER A 259 -15.70 11.73 -7.09
N PRO A 260 -15.63 12.65 -6.11
CA PRO A 260 -14.97 13.94 -6.31
C PRO A 260 -13.52 13.80 -6.78
N LEU A 261 -12.86 12.69 -6.50
CA LEU A 261 -11.50 12.44 -6.97
C LEU A 261 -11.42 12.38 -8.50
N ARG A 262 -12.38 11.73 -9.16
CA ARG A 262 -12.47 11.70 -10.63
C ARG A 262 -12.61 13.11 -11.23
N GLU A 263 -13.42 13.96 -10.60
CA GLU A 263 -13.58 15.35 -11.01
C GLU A 263 -12.30 16.18 -10.75
N MET A 264 -11.59 15.90 -9.63
CA MET A 264 -10.29 16.52 -9.37
C MET A 264 -9.26 16.18 -10.44
N PHE A 265 -9.25 14.94 -10.97
CA PHE A 265 -8.39 14.59 -12.11
C PHE A 265 -8.70 15.44 -13.33
N SER A 266 -9.97 15.69 -13.65
CA SER A 266 -10.33 16.59 -14.75
C SER A 266 -9.85 18.04 -14.51
N GLU A 267 -9.91 18.54 -13.28
CA GLU A 267 -9.35 19.86 -12.96
C GLU A 267 -7.82 19.88 -13.07
N MET A 268 -7.13 18.81 -12.61
CA MET A 268 -5.67 18.67 -12.77
C MET A 268 -5.28 18.69 -14.26
N ALA A 269 -6.06 18.02 -15.13
CA ALA A 269 -5.83 18.04 -16.56
C ALA A 269 -6.01 19.45 -17.14
N ARG A 270 -7.04 20.20 -16.71
CA ARG A 270 -7.26 21.60 -17.11
C ARG A 270 -6.12 22.53 -16.67
N PHE A 271 -5.45 22.22 -15.56
CA PHE A 271 -4.25 22.96 -15.10
C PHE A 271 -3.00 22.62 -15.90
N GLY A 272 -3.04 21.65 -16.81
CA GLY A 272 -1.87 21.12 -17.50
C GLY A 272 -0.91 20.42 -16.53
N ALA A 273 -1.42 19.86 -15.46
CA ALA A 273 -0.63 19.35 -14.35
C ALA A 273 0.11 18.06 -14.68
N ARG A 274 1.21 17.82 -13.96
CA ARG A 274 1.73 16.47 -13.73
C ARG A 274 1.02 15.85 -12.53
N VAL A 275 0.60 14.60 -12.67
CA VAL A 275 -0.06 13.86 -11.59
C VAL A 275 0.72 12.57 -11.31
N ILE A 276 1.05 12.37 -10.05
CA ILE A 276 1.66 11.15 -9.54
C ILE A 276 0.58 10.40 -8.76
N VAL A 277 0.26 9.19 -9.16
CA VAL A 277 -0.69 8.32 -8.45
C VAL A 277 0.08 7.21 -7.78
N THR A 278 -0.16 7.01 -6.50
CA THR A 278 0.44 5.95 -5.70
C THR A 278 -0.45 5.56 -4.53
N THR A 279 0.02 4.65 -3.71
CA THR A 279 -0.56 4.21 -2.45
C THR A 279 0.56 4.03 -1.43
N ASP A 280 0.25 3.76 -0.21
CA ASP A 280 1.19 3.40 0.86
C ASP A 280 1.38 1.89 0.99
N HIS A 281 0.34 1.10 0.79
CA HIS A 281 0.29 -0.36 0.76
C HIS A 281 -0.95 -0.83 0.00
N GLY A 282 -1.04 -2.14 -0.23
CA GLY A 282 -2.25 -2.76 -0.69
C GLY A 282 -2.88 -3.65 0.39
N THR A 283 -3.77 -4.55 -0.02
CA THR A 283 -4.53 -5.43 0.86
C THR A 283 -4.72 -6.80 0.24
N ILE A 284 -4.82 -7.84 1.07
CA ILE A 284 -5.06 -9.21 0.64
C ILE A 284 -6.35 -9.76 1.29
N ARG A 285 -7.09 -10.59 0.55
CA ARG A 285 -8.21 -11.34 1.09
C ARG A 285 -7.70 -12.56 1.85
N VAL A 286 -7.92 -12.57 3.17
CA VAL A 286 -7.39 -13.59 4.06
C VAL A 286 -8.35 -14.77 4.22
N ASP A 287 -7.81 -15.99 4.36
CA ASP A 287 -8.64 -17.21 4.51
C ASP A 287 -8.11 -18.21 5.55
N LYS A 288 -6.80 -18.21 5.86
CA LYS A 288 -6.18 -19.21 6.74
C LYS A 288 -5.78 -18.60 8.08
N PRO A 289 -6.41 -19.01 9.19
CA PRO A 289 -6.07 -18.54 10.52
C PRO A 289 -4.77 -19.15 11.03
N VAL A 290 -3.89 -18.31 11.58
CA VAL A 290 -2.68 -18.69 12.31
C VAL A 290 -2.85 -18.29 13.76
N GLN A 291 -2.68 -19.26 14.67
CA GLN A 291 -2.83 -19.02 16.09
C GLN A 291 -1.58 -18.34 16.66
N VAL A 292 -1.78 -17.20 17.32
CA VAL A 292 -0.72 -16.49 18.04
C VAL A 292 -1.13 -16.21 19.48
N ARG A 293 -0.15 -16.16 20.38
CA ARG A 293 -0.34 -15.73 21.76
C ARG A 293 0.45 -14.46 21.99
N GLY A 294 -0.06 -13.56 22.78
CA GLY A 294 0.61 -12.29 23.12
C GLY A 294 0.11 -11.74 24.43
N GLU A 295 0.84 -10.77 24.95
CA GLU A 295 0.42 -10.02 26.14
C GLU A 295 -0.76 -9.10 25.80
N ARG A 296 -1.43 -8.58 26.84
CA ARG A 296 -2.62 -7.73 26.72
C ARG A 296 -2.38 -6.47 25.85
N ASN A 297 -1.14 -5.98 25.83
CA ASN A 297 -0.75 -4.77 25.08
C ASN A 297 -0.34 -5.06 23.63
N THR A 298 -0.44 -6.32 23.17
CA THR A 298 -0.16 -6.65 21.76
C THR A 298 -1.25 -6.03 20.89
N ASN A 299 -0.86 -5.43 19.75
CA ASN A 299 -1.80 -4.78 18.85
C ASN A 299 -2.86 -5.75 18.29
N SER A 300 -3.98 -5.20 17.81
CA SER A 300 -5.12 -5.97 17.31
C SER A 300 -5.04 -6.31 15.81
N ASN A 301 -4.05 -5.78 15.06
CA ASN A 301 -3.94 -6.01 13.62
C ASN A 301 -3.88 -7.52 13.30
N LEU A 302 -4.46 -7.93 12.18
CA LEU A 302 -4.57 -9.35 11.81
C LEU A 302 -3.41 -9.86 10.94
N ARG A 303 -2.60 -8.96 10.40
CA ARG A 303 -1.50 -9.32 9.50
C ARG A 303 -0.12 -9.12 10.11
N TYR A 304 -0.03 -8.36 11.20
CA TYR A 304 1.21 -8.25 11.99
C TYR A 304 0.90 -8.11 13.48
N LYS A 305 1.85 -8.50 14.31
CA LYS A 305 1.82 -8.24 15.76
C LYS A 305 3.13 -7.63 16.21
N VAL A 306 3.02 -6.71 17.16
CA VAL A 306 4.16 -6.12 17.86
C VAL A 306 3.97 -6.33 19.35
N GLY A 307 4.95 -6.90 20.01
CA GLY A 307 4.83 -7.15 21.44
C GLY A 307 5.96 -7.99 22.02
N ARG A 308 5.85 -8.25 23.32
CA ARG A 308 6.73 -9.13 24.08
C ARG A 308 6.14 -10.52 24.17
N ASN A 309 6.99 -11.52 24.36
CA ASN A 309 6.58 -12.91 24.64
C ASN A 309 5.52 -13.44 23.64
N LEU A 310 5.67 -13.09 22.36
CA LEU A 310 4.81 -13.61 21.33
C LEU A 310 5.03 -15.12 21.17
N GLY A 311 3.93 -15.91 21.24
CA GLY A 311 3.96 -17.36 21.04
C GLY A 311 3.27 -17.71 19.72
N TYR A 312 3.95 -18.47 18.87
CA TYR A 312 3.54 -18.89 17.54
C TYR A 312 4.38 -20.07 17.07
N ASP A 313 3.95 -20.77 16.05
CA ASP A 313 4.77 -21.78 15.39
C ASP A 313 5.72 -21.10 14.39
N ALA A 314 7.04 -21.36 14.51
CA ALA A 314 8.08 -20.65 13.80
C ALA A 314 7.99 -20.72 12.25
N GLY A 315 7.29 -21.71 11.72
CA GLY A 315 7.05 -21.83 10.26
C GLY A 315 5.91 -20.96 9.73
N ASP A 316 5.00 -20.53 10.61
CA ASP A 316 3.74 -19.88 10.22
C ASP A 316 3.86 -18.36 10.08
N VAL A 317 4.92 -17.76 10.58
CA VAL A 317 5.12 -16.30 10.57
C VAL A 317 6.53 -15.92 10.14
N PHE A 318 6.68 -14.71 9.63
CA PHE A 318 7.99 -14.07 9.51
C PHE A 318 8.28 -13.27 10.79
N GLU A 319 9.29 -13.69 11.55
CA GLU A 319 9.68 -13.07 12.82
C GLU A 319 10.84 -12.09 12.64
N VAL A 320 10.73 -10.91 13.25
CA VAL A 320 11.78 -9.89 13.34
C VAL A 320 12.08 -9.60 14.81
N ARG A 321 13.19 -10.15 15.30
CA ARG A 321 13.68 -9.95 16.68
C ARG A 321 14.57 -8.73 16.84
N GLU A 322 15.14 -8.24 15.75
CA GLU A 322 16.00 -7.06 15.71
C GLU A 322 15.32 -5.97 14.83
N PRO A 323 14.25 -5.32 15.33
CA PRO A 323 13.43 -4.41 14.53
C PRO A 323 14.22 -3.29 13.87
N GLU A 324 15.27 -2.78 14.54
CA GLU A 324 16.08 -1.68 14.02
C GLU A 324 16.81 -2.05 12.71
N ARG A 325 17.22 -3.31 12.54
CA ARG A 325 17.81 -3.80 11.28
C ARG A 325 16.80 -3.81 10.13
N PHE A 326 15.51 -3.79 10.46
CA PHE A 326 14.39 -3.75 9.52
C PHE A 326 13.76 -2.35 9.42
N GLY A 327 14.46 -1.32 9.92
CA GLY A 327 13.95 0.06 9.90
C GLY A 327 12.75 0.30 10.80
N LEU A 328 12.50 -0.59 11.77
CA LEU A 328 11.35 -0.54 12.67
C LEU A 328 11.76 -0.06 14.07
N PRO A 329 10.95 0.75 14.73
CA PRO A 329 11.20 1.14 16.11
C PRO A 329 11.03 -0.07 17.05
N ARG A 330 11.80 -0.10 18.11
CA ARG A 330 11.67 -1.10 19.17
C ARG A 330 10.95 -0.48 20.37
N PRO A 331 9.64 -0.78 20.59
CA PRO A 331 8.91 -0.22 21.73
C PRO A 331 9.55 -0.60 23.08
N ASN A 332 10.04 -1.84 23.20
CA ASN A 332 10.70 -2.37 24.39
C ASN A 332 11.86 -3.28 23.99
N ILE A 333 12.87 -3.45 24.86
CA ILE A 333 14.08 -4.27 24.60
C ILE A 333 13.72 -5.69 24.14
N SER A 334 12.64 -6.27 24.65
CA SER A 334 12.19 -7.64 24.34
C SER A 334 11.05 -7.69 23.28
N SER A 335 10.70 -6.56 22.66
CA SER A 335 9.68 -6.53 21.62
C SER A 335 10.19 -7.12 20.31
N ALA A 336 9.33 -7.94 19.70
CA ALA A 336 9.52 -8.47 18.35
C ALA A 336 8.31 -8.10 17.47
N TYR A 337 8.52 -8.17 16.16
CA TYR A 337 7.46 -8.11 15.18
C TYR A 337 7.28 -9.49 14.57
N ILE A 338 6.03 -9.86 14.32
CA ILE A 338 5.69 -11.03 13.50
C ILE A 338 4.72 -10.62 12.41
N PHE A 339 4.90 -11.20 11.24
CA PHE A 339 4.10 -10.90 10.05
C PHE A 339 3.46 -12.17 9.53
N ALA A 340 2.17 -12.09 9.22
CA ALA A 340 1.47 -13.12 8.46
C ALA A 340 1.95 -13.09 7.01
N GLN A 341 1.91 -14.24 6.36
CA GLN A 341 2.35 -14.45 4.99
C GLN A 341 1.18 -14.90 4.13
N GLU A 342 1.27 -14.73 2.82
CA GLU A 342 0.21 -15.18 1.90
C GLU A 342 -1.19 -14.76 2.41
N LYS A 343 -2.17 -15.64 2.40
CA LYS A 343 -3.54 -15.40 2.89
C LYS A 343 -3.76 -15.67 4.38
N ASP A 344 -2.68 -15.82 5.15
CA ASP A 344 -2.76 -16.09 6.58
C ASP A 344 -3.27 -14.87 7.36
N PHE A 345 -3.94 -15.08 8.50
CA PHE A 345 -4.27 -14.02 9.45
C PHE A 345 -4.11 -14.47 10.90
N LEU A 346 -3.63 -13.58 11.73
CA LEU A 346 -3.19 -13.86 13.10
C LEU A 346 -4.36 -13.74 14.09
N VAL A 347 -4.70 -14.83 14.77
CA VAL A 347 -5.80 -14.88 15.73
C VAL A 347 -5.34 -15.33 17.11
N TYR A 348 -5.95 -14.76 18.14
CA TYR A 348 -5.72 -15.23 19.52
C TYR A 348 -6.58 -16.48 19.82
N PRO A 349 -6.12 -17.36 20.72
CA PRO A 349 -6.83 -18.61 21.03
C PRO A 349 -8.20 -18.38 21.71
N ASN A 350 -8.39 -17.26 22.39
CA ASN A 350 -9.64 -16.93 23.05
C ASN A 350 -10.74 -16.60 22.00
N ASN A 351 -11.86 -17.37 22.03
CA ASN A 351 -12.94 -17.25 21.05
C ASN A 351 -12.50 -17.44 19.58
N GLN A 352 -11.48 -18.25 19.35
CA GLN A 352 -10.87 -18.45 18.02
C GLN A 352 -11.92 -18.75 16.93
N ASN A 353 -12.86 -19.67 17.17
CA ASN A 353 -13.87 -20.05 16.17
C ASN A 353 -14.72 -18.84 15.73
N HIS A 354 -15.10 -17.97 16.66
CA HIS A 354 -15.85 -16.76 16.35
C HIS A 354 -15.02 -15.80 15.48
N PHE A 355 -13.79 -15.51 15.88
CA PHE A 355 -12.91 -14.59 15.15
C PHE A 355 -12.52 -15.15 13.78
N VAL A 356 -12.29 -16.46 13.66
CA VAL A 356 -12.01 -17.12 12.38
C VAL A 356 -13.19 -16.96 11.41
N GLN A 357 -14.41 -17.17 11.86
CA GLN A 357 -15.61 -16.98 11.00
C GLN A 357 -15.82 -15.51 10.63
N TYR A 358 -15.54 -14.60 11.56
CA TYR A 358 -15.72 -13.16 11.35
C TYR A 358 -14.73 -12.57 10.36
N PHE A 359 -13.44 -12.94 10.46
CA PHE A 359 -12.37 -12.35 9.65
C PHE A 359 -12.03 -13.13 8.37
N ARG A 360 -12.44 -14.39 8.25
CA ARG A 360 -12.24 -15.16 7.02
C ARG A 360 -12.90 -14.43 5.85
N ASP A 361 -12.18 -14.44 4.72
CA ASP A 361 -12.60 -13.79 3.47
C ASP A 361 -12.69 -12.27 3.54
N THR A 362 -12.17 -11.62 4.59
CA THR A 362 -12.05 -10.16 4.66
C THR A 362 -10.74 -9.68 4.04
N PHE A 363 -10.71 -8.40 3.62
CA PHE A 363 -9.51 -7.76 3.12
C PHE A 363 -8.71 -7.15 4.26
N GLN A 364 -7.46 -7.58 4.41
CA GLN A 364 -6.57 -7.20 5.51
C GLN A 364 -5.21 -6.78 4.96
N HIS A 365 -4.44 -6.03 5.75
CA HIS A 365 -3.13 -5.53 5.40
C HIS A 365 -2.20 -5.48 6.62
N GLY A 366 -0.90 -5.42 6.39
CA GLY A 366 0.14 -5.38 7.44
C GLY A 366 1.19 -6.48 7.33
N GLY A 367 0.98 -7.48 6.46
CA GLY A 367 1.83 -8.65 6.31
C GLY A 367 2.58 -8.71 4.98
N ILE A 368 2.90 -9.94 4.58
CA ILE A 368 3.69 -10.24 3.38
C ILE A 368 2.79 -10.94 2.37
N SER A 369 2.50 -10.25 1.28
CA SER A 369 1.92 -10.77 0.05
C SER A 369 2.27 -9.84 -1.11
N MET A 370 2.13 -10.32 -2.33
CA MET A 370 2.33 -9.48 -3.51
C MET A 370 1.34 -8.31 -3.52
N GLU A 371 0.08 -8.54 -3.12
CA GLU A 371 -0.97 -7.54 -3.08
C GLU A 371 -0.70 -6.40 -2.09
N GLU A 372 -0.11 -6.72 -0.94
CA GLU A 372 0.20 -5.73 0.09
C GLU A 372 1.46 -4.95 -0.22
N MET A 373 2.48 -5.61 -0.82
CA MET A 373 3.84 -5.06 -0.94
C MET A 373 4.16 -4.50 -2.31
N LEU A 374 3.66 -5.08 -3.42
CA LEU A 374 3.99 -4.64 -4.77
C LEU A 374 2.94 -3.64 -5.26
N VAL A 375 3.21 -2.36 -5.05
CA VAL A 375 2.22 -1.28 -5.17
C VAL A 375 2.56 -0.30 -6.29
N PRO A 376 1.55 0.39 -6.88
CA PRO A 376 1.76 1.23 -8.04
C PRO A 376 2.45 2.57 -7.70
N TRP A 377 3.33 3.00 -8.60
CA TRP A 377 3.75 4.38 -8.80
C TRP A 377 3.55 4.71 -10.26
N VAL A 378 2.71 5.68 -10.56
CA VAL A 378 2.35 6.05 -11.92
C VAL A 378 2.43 7.56 -12.09
N GLU A 379 3.14 8.02 -13.10
CA GLU A 379 3.24 9.43 -13.45
C GLU A 379 2.46 9.70 -14.73
N LEU A 380 1.63 10.71 -14.68
CA LEU A 380 0.70 11.12 -15.73
C LEU A 380 0.97 12.58 -16.10
N ASP A 381 1.02 12.88 -17.38
CA ASP A 381 1.00 14.25 -17.89
C ASP A 381 -0.37 14.55 -18.51
N ALA A 382 -0.95 15.70 -18.20
CA ALA A 382 -2.11 16.23 -18.91
C ALA A 382 -1.81 16.35 -20.41
N LYS A 383 -2.81 16.00 -21.25
CA LYS A 383 -2.71 16.07 -22.72
C LYS A 383 -2.94 17.48 -23.24
#